data_5c87321c92e3ded0efb9ef18294c6454
#
_entry.id   5c87321c92e3ded0efb9ef18294c6454
#
_cell.length_a   1.000
_cell.length_b   1.000
_cell.length_c   1.000
_cell.angle_alpha   90.00
_cell.angle_beta   90.00
_cell.angle_gamma   90.00
#
_symmetry.space_group_name_H-M   'P 1'
#
loop_
_entity.id
_entity.type
_entity.pdbx_description
1 polymer ?
#
loop_
_entity_poly.entity_id
_entity_poly.type
_entity_poly.pdbx_seq_one_letter_code
_entity_poly.pdbx_strand_id
1 'polypeptide(L)'
;MHILLAQFYSSQPTPDYDKFAAEMRARGHTVWVGTPNAAGDVEWRDGQDVVATVAAGRSALPRPLARRLTKIGRFRRMRRFIAQTRPDIVQVNAFDLYRFLPLLMPRRTRFILDVRQINEQHGAGPFGRARAALQNKARALYSRLIFDHTTFLHAAGARHVLGDDWARWATVVPMGVDPQFLTADPPAERAPSRPVEFVYVGRLTRRRRLERILDAAALVRRQTDNFRVRFMGYDASEGFYSDAIGRLGLESLAAISPPIPYEQVPAATVAHDVALALVPEQPADWMYHPTLKILEYRALGLPIIATDFAPNREFVTDGANGLLVQNTAESIAAAMLRFIGEPGFLARSRAEAQTMRTGLVWHKVADQYLALYELLLGDPHRRLALAER
;
A
#
# COMPACT_ATOMS: atom_id res chain seq x y z
N MET A 1 -4.51 -26.56 2.33
CA MET A 1 -3.45 -26.16 1.37
C MET A 1 -2.18 -25.78 2.12
N HIS A 2 -1.03 -26.02 1.51
CA HIS A 2 0.28 -25.55 1.94
C HIS A 2 0.67 -24.35 1.09
N ILE A 3 0.78 -23.18 1.70
CA ILE A 3 0.92 -21.89 1.01
C ILE A 3 2.24 -21.24 1.44
N LEU A 4 3.02 -20.77 0.47
CA LEU A 4 4.26 -20.05 0.70
C LEU A 4 4.13 -18.61 0.18
N LEU A 5 4.16 -17.63 1.08
CA LEU A 5 4.09 -16.21 0.78
C LEU A 5 5.48 -15.59 0.90
N ALA A 6 6.10 -15.24 -0.21
CA ALA A 6 7.46 -14.76 -0.26
C ALA A 6 7.54 -13.25 -0.48
N GLN A 7 7.95 -12.51 0.56
CA GLN A 7 8.17 -11.07 0.54
C GLN A 7 9.66 -10.75 0.46
N PHE A 8 10.06 -9.93 -0.53
CA PHE A 8 11.48 -9.64 -0.75
C PHE A 8 11.83 -8.17 -0.97
N TYR A 9 10.84 -7.27 -0.96
CA TYR A 9 11.06 -5.87 -1.34
C TYR A 9 11.51 -4.95 -0.22
N SER A 10 11.28 -5.27 1.03
CA SER A 10 11.65 -4.40 2.14
C SER A 10 12.47 -5.14 3.19
N SER A 11 13.35 -4.41 3.86
CA SER A 11 14.01 -4.86 5.09
C SER A 11 13.06 -4.90 6.29
N GLN A 12 11.79 -4.54 6.08
CA GLN A 12 10.73 -4.62 7.08
C GLN A 12 9.57 -5.43 6.50
N PRO A 13 8.95 -6.31 7.30
CA PRO A 13 7.73 -7.02 6.90
C PRO A 13 6.68 -6.00 6.45
N THR A 14 5.98 -6.28 5.35
CA THR A 14 4.75 -5.57 5.05
C THR A 14 3.66 -6.21 5.90
N PRO A 15 3.02 -5.46 6.81
CA PRO A 15 2.02 -6.03 7.75
C PRO A 15 0.89 -6.79 7.06
N ASP A 16 0.63 -6.47 5.79
CA ASP A 16 -0.44 -7.03 4.99
C ASP A 16 -0.38 -8.55 4.84
N TYR A 17 0.83 -9.10 4.57
CA TYR A 17 0.99 -10.55 4.37
C TYR A 17 0.76 -11.33 5.67
N ASP A 18 1.21 -10.78 6.80
CA ASP A 18 1.00 -11.42 8.10
C ASP A 18 -0.48 -11.46 8.46
N LYS A 19 -1.24 -10.39 8.13
CA LYS A 19 -2.67 -10.27 8.42
C LYS A 19 -3.50 -11.30 7.65
N PHE A 20 -3.42 -11.34 6.32
CA PHE A 20 -4.20 -12.32 5.58
C PHE A 20 -3.65 -13.75 5.72
N ALA A 21 -2.35 -13.94 6.00
CA ALA A 21 -1.80 -15.23 6.36
C ALA A 21 -2.38 -15.76 7.68
N ALA A 22 -2.54 -14.91 8.69
CA ALA A 22 -3.19 -15.28 9.94
C ALA A 22 -4.63 -15.76 9.71
N GLU A 23 -5.37 -15.03 8.86
CA GLU A 23 -6.73 -15.41 8.47
C GLU A 23 -6.79 -16.76 7.72
N MET A 24 -5.82 -17.04 6.85
CA MET A 24 -5.73 -18.34 6.16
C MET A 24 -5.39 -19.47 7.14
N ARG A 25 -4.49 -19.24 8.12
CA ARG A 25 -4.16 -20.23 9.17
C ARG A 25 -5.38 -20.53 10.02
N ALA A 26 -6.18 -19.53 10.38
CA ALA A 26 -7.42 -19.72 11.14
C ALA A 26 -8.44 -20.61 10.40
N ARG A 27 -8.31 -20.74 9.07
CA ARG A 27 -9.11 -21.66 8.23
C ARG A 27 -8.47 -23.04 8.03
N GLY A 28 -7.39 -23.35 8.76
CA GLY A 28 -6.74 -24.66 8.74
C GLY A 28 -5.72 -24.84 7.60
N HIS A 29 -5.28 -23.74 6.96
CA HIS A 29 -4.20 -23.82 5.96
C HIS A 29 -2.83 -23.68 6.62
N THR A 30 -1.82 -24.41 6.11
CA THR A 30 -0.43 -24.18 6.51
C THR A 30 0.13 -23.04 5.67
N VAL A 31 0.54 -21.93 6.31
CA VAL A 31 0.99 -20.72 5.60
C VAL A 31 2.34 -20.27 6.14
N TRP A 32 3.37 -20.36 5.31
CA TRP A 32 4.68 -19.82 5.62
C TRP A 32 4.85 -18.43 4.99
N VAL A 33 5.24 -17.47 5.81
CA VAL A 33 5.54 -16.11 5.36
C VAL A 33 7.04 -15.89 5.42
N GLY A 34 7.66 -15.59 4.29
CA GLY A 34 9.09 -15.28 4.20
C GLY A 34 9.34 -13.79 4.26
N THR A 35 10.00 -13.32 5.33
CA THR A 35 10.31 -11.89 5.52
C THR A 35 11.79 -11.69 5.77
N PRO A 36 12.42 -10.63 5.24
CA PRO A 36 13.78 -10.26 5.61
C PRO A 36 13.80 -9.68 7.03
N ASN A 37 14.74 -10.15 7.86
CA ASN A 37 14.99 -9.58 9.17
C ASN A 37 15.98 -8.38 9.11
N ALA A 38 16.22 -7.74 10.25
CA ALA A 38 17.12 -6.58 10.38
C ALA A 38 18.57 -6.88 9.92
N ALA A 39 19.04 -8.13 10.06
CA ALA A 39 20.35 -8.57 9.58
C ALA A 39 20.37 -8.84 8.07
N GLY A 40 19.22 -8.75 7.41
CA GLY A 40 19.05 -9.03 5.99
C GLY A 40 18.90 -10.51 5.66
N ASP A 41 18.76 -11.37 6.67
CA ASP A 41 18.41 -12.77 6.49
C ASP A 41 16.92 -12.90 6.18
N VAL A 42 16.50 -13.94 5.48
CA VAL A 42 15.08 -14.25 5.25
C VAL A 42 14.65 -15.29 6.27
N GLU A 43 13.68 -14.93 7.08
CA GLU A 43 13.03 -15.83 8.03
C GLU A 43 11.72 -16.33 7.42
N TRP A 44 11.54 -17.64 7.45
CA TRP A 44 10.28 -18.29 7.13
C TRP A 44 9.52 -18.52 8.43
N ARG A 45 8.35 -17.92 8.53
CA ARG A 45 7.54 -17.95 9.75
C ARG A 45 6.22 -18.67 9.51
N ASP A 46 5.84 -19.50 10.49
CA ASP A 46 4.50 -20.02 10.67
C ASP A 46 3.91 -19.33 11.92
N GLY A 47 3.10 -18.31 11.71
CA GLY A 47 2.69 -17.43 12.80
C GLY A 47 3.88 -16.66 13.37
N GLN A 48 4.09 -16.76 14.68
CA GLN A 48 5.23 -16.15 15.38
C GLN A 48 6.50 -17.00 15.31
N ASP A 49 6.37 -18.29 14.98
CA ASP A 49 7.48 -19.22 15.01
C ASP A 49 8.34 -19.13 13.76
N VAL A 50 9.65 -18.99 13.94
CA VAL A 50 10.63 -19.04 12.85
C VAL A 50 10.94 -20.49 12.54
N VAL A 51 10.40 -21.02 11.44
CA VAL A 51 10.60 -22.42 11.02
C VAL A 51 11.88 -22.63 10.23
N ALA A 52 12.40 -21.59 9.61
CA ALA A 52 13.69 -21.62 8.92
C ALA A 52 14.28 -20.21 8.75
N THR A 53 15.59 -20.10 8.87
CA THR A 53 16.33 -18.86 8.61
C THR A 53 17.29 -19.04 7.45
N VAL A 54 17.23 -18.11 6.51
CA VAL A 54 18.13 -18.05 5.35
C VAL A 54 19.11 -16.91 5.55
N ALA A 55 20.26 -17.20 6.16
CA ALA A 55 21.28 -16.19 6.46
C ALA A 55 21.78 -15.45 5.20
N ALA A 56 21.85 -14.13 5.27
CA ALA A 56 22.60 -13.34 4.31
C ALA A 56 24.09 -13.58 4.58
N GLY A 57 24.73 -14.43 3.80
CA GLY A 57 26.15 -14.74 4.01
C GLY A 57 26.97 -13.45 4.12
N ARG A 58 27.72 -13.29 5.21
CA ARG A 58 28.73 -12.21 5.35
C ARG A 58 29.82 -12.48 4.31
N SER A 59 30.08 -11.53 3.43
CA SER A 59 31.11 -11.64 2.40
C SER A 59 32.12 -10.52 2.57
N ALA A 60 33.41 -10.89 2.57
CA ALA A 60 34.52 -9.96 2.53
C ALA A 60 34.71 -9.30 1.14
N LEU A 61 33.88 -9.62 0.18
CA LEU A 61 33.93 -9.13 -1.20
C LEU A 61 33.40 -7.69 -1.33
N PRO A 62 33.80 -6.94 -2.39
CA PRO A 62 33.24 -5.62 -2.69
C PRO A 62 31.72 -5.62 -2.71
N ARG A 63 31.09 -4.56 -2.14
CA ARG A 63 29.64 -4.46 -1.94
C ARG A 63 28.77 -4.89 -3.13
N PRO A 64 29.07 -4.56 -4.42
CA PRO A 64 28.24 -4.98 -5.55
C PRO A 64 28.26 -6.50 -5.77
N LEU A 65 29.42 -7.12 -5.62
CA LEU A 65 29.62 -8.57 -5.81
C LEU A 65 29.00 -9.35 -4.65
N ALA A 66 29.21 -8.87 -3.41
CA ALA A 66 28.60 -9.41 -2.20
C ALA A 66 27.07 -9.43 -2.33
N ARG A 67 26.43 -8.33 -2.79
CA ARG A 67 24.98 -8.26 -3.02
C ARG A 67 24.49 -9.28 -4.07
N ARG A 68 25.24 -9.50 -5.16
CA ARG A 68 24.86 -10.48 -6.18
C ARG A 68 24.92 -11.91 -5.65
N LEU A 69 25.99 -12.26 -4.95
CA LEU A 69 26.16 -13.58 -4.34
C LEU A 69 25.12 -13.86 -3.26
N THR A 70 24.80 -12.86 -2.44
CA THR A 70 23.73 -12.95 -1.45
C THR A 70 22.37 -13.27 -2.11
N LYS A 71 22.04 -12.58 -3.23
CA LYS A 71 20.80 -12.85 -3.98
C LYS A 71 20.75 -14.27 -4.53
N ILE A 72 21.85 -14.76 -5.10
CA ILE A 72 21.93 -16.13 -5.61
C ILE A 72 21.84 -17.14 -4.46
N GLY A 73 22.50 -16.89 -3.35
CA GLY A 73 22.43 -17.72 -2.15
C GLY A 73 21.01 -17.83 -1.60
N ARG A 74 20.29 -16.69 -1.50
CA ARG A 74 18.87 -16.64 -1.09
C ARG A 74 17.98 -17.42 -2.05
N PHE A 75 18.16 -17.24 -3.36
CA PHE A 75 17.41 -17.96 -4.39
C PHE A 75 17.58 -19.48 -4.29
N ARG A 76 18.84 -19.96 -4.14
CA ARG A 76 19.13 -21.39 -3.98
C ARG A 76 18.49 -21.99 -2.72
N ARG A 77 18.52 -21.24 -1.61
CA ARG A 77 17.91 -21.69 -0.35
C ARG A 77 16.40 -21.70 -0.40
N MET A 78 15.78 -20.69 -1.01
CA MET A 78 14.36 -20.68 -1.27
C MET A 78 13.93 -21.88 -2.11
N ARG A 79 14.67 -22.17 -3.18
CA ARG A 79 14.41 -23.34 -4.01
C ARG A 79 14.47 -24.65 -3.21
N ARG A 80 15.46 -24.79 -2.30
CA ARG A 80 15.54 -25.94 -1.40
C ARG A 80 14.34 -26.01 -0.45
N PHE A 81 13.97 -24.90 0.15
CA PHE A 81 12.82 -24.84 1.05
C PHE A 81 11.52 -25.24 0.34
N ILE A 82 11.26 -24.74 -0.86
CA ILE A 82 10.12 -25.15 -1.68
C ILE A 82 10.18 -26.65 -2.00
N ALA A 83 11.35 -27.19 -2.33
CA ALA A 83 11.52 -28.60 -2.63
C ALA A 83 11.27 -29.50 -1.40
N GLN A 84 11.60 -29.04 -0.21
CA GLN A 84 11.40 -29.77 1.05
C GLN A 84 9.95 -29.69 1.53
N THR A 85 9.37 -28.50 1.55
CA THR A 85 8.02 -28.24 2.08
C THR A 85 6.92 -28.59 1.11
N ARG A 86 7.24 -28.62 -0.21
CA ARG A 86 6.33 -28.99 -1.31
C ARG A 86 4.98 -28.24 -1.25
N PRO A 87 5.01 -26.90 -1.20
CA PRO A 87 3.78 -26.13 -1.11
C PRO A 87 2.91 -26.32 -2.36
N ASP A 88 1.59 -26.23 -2.17
CA ASP A 88 0.62 -26.22 -3.26
C ASP A 88 0.71 -24.88 -4.03
N ILE A 89 0.86 -23.79 -3.29
CA ILE A 89 0.93 -22.41 -3.81
C ILE A 89 2.23 -21.74 -3.36
N VAL A 90 2.90 -21.07 -4.29
CA VAL A 90 4.00 -20.13 -4.02
C VAL A 90 3.64 -18.77 -4.60
N GLN A 91 3.36 -17.80 -3.73
CA GLN A 91 3.11 -16.41 -4.12
C GLN A 91 4.34 -15.56 -3.86
N VAL A 92 4.85 -14.91 -4.90
CA VAL A 92 6.05 -14.06 -4.83
C VAL A 92 5.72 -12.61 -5.19
N ASN A 93 6.19 -11.66 -4.39
CA ASN A 93 6.01 -10.23 -4.68
C ASN A 93 7.25 -9.60 -5.33
N ALA A 94 8.33 -10.36 -5.55
CA ALA A 94 9.57 -9.87 -6.14
C ALA A 94 9.79 -10.44 -7.54
N PHE A 95 10.06 -9.54 -8.48
CA PHE A 95 10.32 -9.90 -9.88
C PHE A 95 11.82 -10.11 -10.21
N ASP A 96 12.72 -10.05 -9.25
CA ASP A 96 14.16 -10.24 -9.45
C ASP A 96 14.50 -11.67 -9.92
N LEU A 97 15.37 -12.39 -9.24
CA LEU A 97 15.72 -13.80 -9.56
C LEU A 97 14.54 -14.76 -9.36
N TYR A 98 13.59 -14.42 -8.51
CA TYR A 98 12.44 -15.28 -8.18
C TYR A 98 11.48 -15.54 -9.34
N ARG A 99 11.51 -14.69 -10.39
CA ARG A 99 10.79 -14.97 -11.65
C ARG A 99 11.17 -16.28 -12.33
N PHE A 100 12.35 -16.82 -12.00
CA PHE A 100 12.80 -18.11 -12.55
C PHE A 100 12.33 -19.33 -11.76
N LEU A 101 11.72 -19.15 -10.58
CA LEU A 101 11.25 -20.27 -9.75
C LEU A 101 10.26 -21.17 -10.49
N PRO A 102 9.23 -20.67 -11.20
CA PRO A 102 8.29 -21.53 -11.91
C PRO A 102 8.94 -22.43 -12.95
N LEU A 103 10.06 -21.98 -13.54
CA LEU A 103 10.80 -22.76 -14.55
C LEU A 103 11.68 -23.86 -13.95
N LEU A 104 12.01 -23.76 -12.67
CA LEU A 104 13.00 -24.63 -12.00
C LEU A 104 12.37 -25.55 -10.96
N MET A 105 11.06 -25.51 -10.79
CA MET A 105 10.32 -26.26 -9.78
C MET A 105 9.31 -27.24 -10.42
N PRO A 106 8.90 -28.31 -9.71
CA PRO A 106 7.89 -29.26 -10.21
C PRO A 106 6.55 -28.58 -10.54
N ARG A 107 5.92 -28.99 -11.63
CA ARG A 107 4.64 -28.43 -12.12
C ARG A 107 3.44 -28.58 -11.18
N ARG A 108 3.54 -29.37 -10.12
CA ARG A 108 2.46 -29.52 -9.13
C ARG A 108 2.31 -28.30 -8.20
N THR A 109 3.37 -27.49 -8.01
CA THR A 109 3.31 -26.22 -7.27
C THR A 109 2.85 -25.14 -8.22
N ARG A 110 1.83 -24.36 -7.84
CA ARG A 110 1.35 -23.18 -8.59
C ARG A 110 2.09 -21.94 -8.14
N PHE A 111 2.51 -21.15 -9.10
CA PHE A 111 3.28 -19.93 -8.86
C PHE A 111 2.47 -18.70 -9.23
N ILE A 112 2.28 -17.80 -8.26
CA ILE A 112 1.56 -16.54 -8.43
C ILE A 112 2.56 -15.39 -8.30
N LEU A 113 2.51 -14.46 -9.25
CA LEU A 113 3.23 -13.19 -9.16
C LEU A 113 2.31 -12.14 -8.54
N ASP A 114 2.63 -11.67 -7.34
CA ASP A 114 1.86 -10.64 -6.64
C ASP A 114 2.51 -9.26 -6.84
N VAL A 115 1.93 -8.45 -7.71
CA VAL A 115 2.45 -7.14 -8.09
C VAL A 115 1.88 -6.05 -7.18
N ARG A 116 2.56 -5.76 -6.09
CA ARG A 116 2.16 -4.74 -5.11
C ARG A 116 2.78 -3.37 -5.35
N GLN A 117 3.87 -3.31 -6.12
CA GLN A 117 4.54 -2.07 -6.47
C GLN A 117 4.95 -2.10 -7.95
N ILE A 118 4.68 -0.99 -8.60
CA ILE A 118 5.09 -0.74 -9.99
C ILE A 118 6.19 0.31 -9.90
N ASN A 119 7.46 -0.14 -9.92
CA ASN A 119 8.61 0.74 -9.86
C ASN A 119 8.81 1.45 -11.20
N GLU A 120 8.21 2.61 -11.34
CA GLU A 120 8.52 3.54 -12.42
C GLU A 120 9.52 4.59 -11.92
N GLN A 121 10.74 4.51 -12.42
CA GLN A 121 11.75 5.52 -12.15
C GLN A 121 11.54 6.75 -13.07
N HIS A 122 10.36 7.37 -12.97
CA HIS A 122 10.13 8.67 -13.57
C HIS A 122 11.07 9.68 -12.89
N GLY A 123 11.93 10.30 -13.63
CA GLY A 123 12.97 11.21 -13.09
C GLY A 123 14.39 10.64 -13.07
N ALA A 124 14.58 9.34 -13.27
CA ALA A 124 15.93 8.72 -13.34
C ALA A 124 16.61 8.87 -14.72
N GLY A 125 16.26 9.89 -15.50
CA GLY A 125 16.78 10.12 -16.84
C GLY A 125 16.33 9.08 -17.87
N PRO A 126 16.82 9.16 -19.13
CA PRO A 126 16.42 8.27 -20.22
C PRO A 126 16.68 6.78 -19.93
N PHE A 127 17.82 6.47 -19.35
CA PHE A 127 18.22 5.10 -18.99
C PHE A 127 17.32 4.49 -17.92
N GLY A 128 16.91 5.27 -16.90
CA GLY A 128 15.99 4.83 -15.87
C GLY A 128 14.61 4.49 -16.43
N ARG A 129 14.08 5.34 -17.29
CA ARG A 129 12.79 5.10 -17.99
C ARG A 129 12.85 3.87 -18.91
N ALA A 130 13.90 3.71 -19.69
CA ALA A 130 14.09 2.53 -20.54
C ALA A 130 14.15 1.24 -19.72
N ARG A 131 14.88 1.26 -18.58
CA ARG A 131 14.96 0.13 -17.66
C ARG A 131 13.59 -0.21 -17.04
N ALA A 132 12.82 0.78 -16.61
CA ALA A 132 11.48 0.57 -16.06
C ALA A 132 10.54 -0.02 -17.12
N ALA A 133 10.54 0.51 -18.34
CA ALA A 133 9.77 -0.04 -19.45
C ALA A 133 10.14 -1.49 -19.78
N LEU A 134 11.43 -1.82 -19.79
CA LEU A 134 11.91 -3.18 -20.00
C LEU A 134 11.45 -4.12 -18.87
N GLN A 135 11.48 -3.66 -17.62
CA GLN A 135 11.00 -4.44 -16.49
C GLN A 135 9.49 -4.70 -16.58
N ASN A 136 8.69 -3.73 -16.98
CA ASN A 136 7.25 -3.90 -17.15
C ASN A 136 6.93 -4.85 -18.31
N LYS A 137 7.64 -4.73 -19.46
CA LYS A 137 7.53 -5.70 -20.55
C LYS A 137 7.89 -7.12 -20.11
N ALA A 138 8.98 -7.27 -19.34
CA ALA A 138 9.35 -8.57 -18.79
C ALA A 138 8.28 -9.10 -17.81
N ARG A 139 7.71 -8.27 -16.93
CA ARG A 139 6.59 -8.67 -16.07
C ARG A 139 5.41 -9.17 -16.88
N ALA A 140 4.99 -8.42 -17.91
CA ALA A 140 3.89 -8.81 -18.79
C ALA A 140 4.15 -10.17 -19.45
N LEU A 141 5.35 -10.39 -19.96
CA LEU A 141 5.73 -11.66 -20.58
C LEU A 141 5.66 -12.82 -19.57
N TYR A 142 6.25 -12.64 -18.38
CA TYR A 142 6.25 -13.67 -17.34
C TYR A 142 4.85 -13.95 -16.79
N SER A 143 4.02 -12.92 -16.61
CA SER A 143 2.62 -13.07 -16.20
C SER A 143 1.81 -13.89 -17.20
N ARG A 144 2.11 -13.75 -18.50
CA ARG A 144 1.39 -14.44 -19.58
C ARG A 144 1.86 -15.87 -19.83
N LEU A 145 3.17 -16.12 -19.65
CA LEU A 145 3.78 -17.37 -20.14
C LEU A 145 4.36 -18.26 -19.04
N ILE A 146 4.73 -17.72 -17.90
CA ILE A 146 5.57 -18.42 -16.91
C ILE A 146 4.84 -18.63 -15.58
N PHE A 147 4.20 -17.59 -15.03
CA PHE A 147 3.41 -17.73 -13.81
C PHE A 147 2.06 -18.36 -14.12
N ASP A 148 1.54 -19.13 -13.17
CA ASP A 148 0.20 -19.69 -13.27
C ASP A 148 -0.87 -18.59 -13.23
N HIS A 149 -0.62 -17.54 -12.44
CA HIS A 149 -1.47 -16.34 -12.37
C HIS A 149 -0.71 -15.12 -11.84
N THR A 150 -1.30 -13.94 -12.00
CA THR A 150 -0.74 -12.70 -11.45
C THR A 150 -1.81 -11.98 -10.63
N THR A 151 -1.43 -11.35 -9.52
CA THR A 151 -2.33 -10.48 -8.74
C THR A 151 -1.82 -9.05 -8.70
N PHE A 152 -2.75 -8.09 -8.69
CA PHE A 152 -2.49 -6.67 -8.56
C PHE A 152 -3.36 -6.08 -7.45
N LEU A 153 -2.91 -4.99 -6.84
CA LEU A 153 -3.69 -4.27 -5.84
C LEU A 153 -4.83 -3.45 -6.45
N HIS A 154 -4.72 -3.10 -7.75
CA HIS A 154 -5.70 -2.25 -8.44
C HIS A 154 -5.64 -2.45 -9.95
N ALA A 155 -6.79 -2.29 -10.61
CA ALA A 155 -6.94 -2.45 -12.07
C ALA A 155 -6.05 -1.49 -12.89
N ALA A 156 -5.81 -0.27 -12.40
CA ALA A 156 -4.90 0.67 -13.07
C ALA A 156 -3.48 0.11 -13.21
N GLY A 157 -2.99 -0.57 -12.17
CA GLY A 157 -1.69 -1.24 -12.20
C GLY A 157 -1.67 -2.44 -13.14
N ALA A 158 -2.71 -3.24 -13.15
CA ALA A 158 -2.85 -4.38 -14.05
C ALA A 158 -2.87 -3.92 -15.51
N ARG A 159 -3.69 -2.91 -15.84
CA ARG A 159 -3.77 -2.32 -17.18
C ARG A 159 -2.45 -1.70 -17.62
N HIS A 160 -1.76 -0.99 -16.74
CA HIS A 160 -0.46 -0.40 -17.05
C HIS A 160 0.61 -1.44 -17.41
N VAL A 161 0.64 -2.58 -16.73
CA VAL A 161 1.64 -3.64 -16.95
C VAL A 161 1.24 -4.60 -18.07
N LEU A 162 -0.03 -5.00 -18.13
CA LEU A 162 -0.53 -6.08 -19.00
C LEU A 162 -1.32 -5.57 -20.23
N GLY A 163 -1.72 -4.30 -20.26
CA GLY A 163 -2.60 -3.77 -21.29
C GLY A 163 -4.08 -3.97 -20.96
N ASP A 164 -4.96 -3.66 -21.92
CA ASP A 164 -6.41 -3.68 -21.71
C ASP A 164 -6.99 -5.08 -21.53
N ASP A 165 -6.31 -6.11 -22.01
CA ASP A 165 -6.68 -7.52 -21.84
C ASP A 165 -6.19 -8.14 -20.53
N TRP A 166 -5.78 -7.31 -19.56
CA TRP A 166 -5.16 -7.73 -18.29
C TRP A 166 -5.98 -8.79 -17.52
N ALA A 167 -7.31 -8.69 -17.56
CA ALA A 167 -8.20 -9.59 -16.81
C ALA A 167 -8.08 -11.07 -17.24
N ARG A 168 -7.54 -11.34 -18.42
CA ARG A 168 -7.23 -12.70 -18.88
C ARG A 168 -6.05 -13.36 -18.13
N TRP A 169 -5.20 -12.55 -17.50
CA TRP A 169 -3.91 -12.99 -16.95
C TRP A 169 -3.77 -12.69 -15.46
N ALA A 170 -4.64 -11.81 -14.93
CA ALA A 170 -4.51 -11.33 -13.59
C ALA A 170 -5.85 -11.07 -12.91
N THR A 171 -5.83 -11.14 -11.59
CA THR A 171 -6.93 -10.77 -10.70
C THR A 171 -6.53 -9.59 -9.83
N VAL A 172 -7.44 -8.67 -9.59
CA VAL A 172 -7.25 -7.60 -8.58
C VAL A 172 -7.64 -8.15 -7.22
N VAL A 173 -6.67 -8.14 -6.31
CA VAL A 173 -6.90 -8.42 -4.88
C VAL A 173 -6.42 -7.20 -4.10
N PRO A 174 -7.35 -6.32 -3.65
CA PRO A 174 -7.01 -5.07 -3.00
C PRO A 174 -6.44 -5.29 -1.59
N MET A 175 -5.89 -4.24 -1.00
CA MET A 175 -5.49 -4.26 0.41
C MET A 175 -6.71 -4.29 1.33
N GLY A 176 -6.56 -4.94 2.48
CA GLY A 176 -7.56 -4.93 3.54
C GLY A 176 -7.36 -3.82 4.56
N VAL A 177 -8.36 -3.61 5.40
CA VAL A 177 -8.30 -2.78 6.60
C VAL A 177 -8.58 -3.64 7.83
N ASP A 178 -8.09 -3.22 8.98
CA ASP A 178 -8.46 -3.89 10.23
C ASP A 178 -9.89 -3.53 10.64
N PRO A 179 -10.65 -4.48 11.21
CA PRO A 179 -12.04 -4.25 11.63
C PRO A 179 -12.24 -3.04 12.53
N GLN A 180 -11.25 -2.71 13.36
CA GLN A 180 -11.28 -1.55 14.25
C GLN A 180 -11.48 -0.20 13.53
N PHE A 181 -11.07 -0.08 12.24
CA PHE A 181 -11.36 1.12 11.44
C PHE A 181 -12.83 1.24 11.05
N LEU A 182 -13.55 0.13 10.98
CA LEU A 182 -14.98 0.11 10.69
C LEU A 182 -15.85 0.34 11.94
N THR A 183 -15.31 0.09 13.13
CA THR A 183 -16.04 0.18 14.40
C THR A 183 -15.71 1.44 15.20
N ALA A 184 -14.67 2.18 14.84
CA ALA A 184 -14.34 3.43 15.53
C ALA A 184 -15.43 4.49 15.26
N ASP A 185 -16.02 5.00 16.32
CA ASP A 185 -17.07 6.00 16.23
C ASP A 185 -16.49 7.42 16.16
N PRO A 186 -17.05 8.28 15.30
CA PRO A 186 -16.71 9.69 15.33
C PRO A 186 -17.11 10.30 16.70
N PRO A 187 -16.35 11.27 17.20
CA PRO A 187 -16.73 11.94 18.44
C PRO A 187 -18.10 12.59 18.29
N ALA A 188 -18.81 12.71 19.41
CA ALA A 188 -20.08 13.43 19.49
C ALA A 188 -19.97 14.81 18.84
N GLU A 189 -21.13 15.37 18.49
CA GLU A 189 -21.26 16.62 17.74
C GLU A 189 -20.33 17.71 18.28
N ARG A 190 -19.53 18.28 17.41
CA ARG A 190 -18.48 19.22 17.78
C ARG A 190 -18.99 20.66 17.65
N ALA A 191 -18.54 21.53 18.54
CA ALA A 191 -18.94 22.93 18.52
C ALA A 191 -18.70 23.58 17.16
N PRO A 192 -19.69 24.27 16.57
CA PRO A 192 -19.57 24.86 15.22
C PRO A 192 -18.45 25.91 15.08
N SER A 193 -18.03 26.52 16.18
CA SER A 193 -17.04 27.61 16.21
C SER A 193 -15.58 27.15 16.30
N ARG A 194 -15.33 25.83 16.44
CA ARG A 194 -13.95 25.33 16.56
C ARG A 194 -13.23 25.29 15.20
N PRO A 195 -11.89 25.35 15.19
CA PRO A 195 -11.11 25.20 13.98
C PRO A 195 -11.36 23.85 13.28
N VAL A 196 -11.37 23.85 11.94
CA VAL A 196 -11.41 22.62 11.14
C VAL A 196 -10.09 21.87 11.25
N GLU A 197 -10.12 20.63 11.64
CA GLU A 197 -8.94 19.80 11.86
C GLU A 197 -8.68 18.83 10.71
N PHE A 198 -7.55 19.06 10.04
CA PHE A 198 -7.04 18.19 8.97
C PHE A 198 -6.01 17.23 9.54
N VAL A 199 -6.07 15.94 9.14
CA VAL A 199 -5.13 14.93 9.62
C VAL A 199 -4.46 14.19 8.47
N TYR A 200 -3.15 14.01 8.60
CA TYR A 200 -2.36 13.07 7.81
C TYR A 200 -1.82 11.99 8.75
N VAL A 201 -2.06 10.71 8.42
CA VAL A 201 -1.53 9.58 9.19
C VAL A 201 -0.53 8.81 8.36
N GLY A 202 0.64 8.54 8.94
CA GLY A 202 1.66 7.69 8.35
C GLY A 202 3.07 8.25 8.44
N ARG A 203 4.01 7.50 7.89
CA ARG A 203 5.43 7.86 7.93
C ARG A 203 5.69 9.17 7.17
N LEU A 204 6.35 10.13 7.81
CA LEU A 204 6.75 11.40 7.21
C LEU A 204 8.12 11.23 6.55
N THR A 205 8.14 11.15 5.22
CA THR A 205 9.38 11.05 4.43
C THR A 205 9.39 12.11 3.35
N ARG A 206 10.56 12.63 3.01
CA ARG A 206 10.71 13.62 1.92
C ARG A 206 10.17 13.11 0.57
N ARG A 207 10.18 11.79 0.34
CA ARG A 207 9.58 11.16 -0.84
C ARG A 207 8.07 11.45 -0.96
N ARG A 208 7.38 11.68 0.16
CA ARG A 208 5.92 11.93 0.18
C ARG A 208 5.53 13.38 -0.13
N ARG A 209 6.51 14.29 -0.20
CA ARG A 209 6.28 15.71 -0.53
C ARG A 209 5.24 16.37 0.36
N LEU A 210 5.24 16.08 1.67
CA LEU A 210 4.26 16.62 2.62
C LEU A 210 4.46 18.12 2.86
N GLU A 211 5.59 18.70 2.45
CA GLU A 211 5.80 20.16 2.42
C GLU A 211 4.71 20.88 1.62
N ARG A 212 4.10 20.26 0.60
CA ARG A 212 2.98 20.85 -0.15
C ARG A 212 1.74 21.08 0.71
N ILE A 213 1.52 20.26 1.75
CA ILE A 213 0.44 20.48 2.73
C ILE A 213 0.77 21.70 3.60
N LEU A 214 2.02 21.87 4.00
CA LEU A 214 2.48 23.02 4.78
C LEU A 214 2.43 24.32 3.96
N ASP A 215 2.86 24.28 2.71
CA ASP A 215 2.75 25.41 1.78
C ASP A 215 1.28 25.79 1.56
N ALA A 216 0.39 24.79 1.39
CA ALA A 216 -1.06 25.03 1.33
C ALA A 216 -1.61 25.66 2.62
N ALA A 217 -1.20 25.17 3.78
CA ALA A 217 -1.58 25.76 5.08
C ALA A 217 -1.13 27.22 5.20
N ALA A 218 0.07 27.55 4.70
CA ALA A 218 0.55 28.94 4.66
C ALA A 218 -0.31 29.82 3.72
N LEU A 219 -0.81 29.29 2.60
CA LEU A 219 -1.75 30.00 1.73
C LEU A 219 -3.12 30.20 2.41
N VAL A 220 -3.64 29.17 3.09
CA VAL A 220 -4.90 29.24 3.85
C VAL A 220 -4.82 30.28 4.97
N ARG A 221 -3.70 30.32 5.72
CA ARG A 221 -3.46 31.26 6.79
C ARG A 221 -3.61 32.75 6.38
N ARG A 222 -3.31 33.06 5.12
CA ARG A 222 -3.50 34.45 4.60
C ARG A 222 -4.96 34.88 4.59
N GLN A 223 -5.90 33.94 4.70
CA GLN A 223 -7.34 34.21 4.68
C GLN A 223 -8.00 33.91 6.01
N THR A 224 -7.53 32.89 6.75
CA THR A 224 -8.12 32.49 8.04
C THR A 224 -7.13 31.63 8.85
N ASP A 225 -7.23 31.74 10.18
CA ASP A 225 -6.53 30.90 11.17
C ASP A 225 -7.46 29.80 11.76
N ASN A 226 -8.72 29.71 11.26
CA ASN A 226 -9.73 28.80 11.78
C ASN A 226 -9.53 27.33 11.28
N PHE A 227 -8.30 26.86 11.33
CA PHE A 227 -7.95 25.48 10.99
C PHE A 227 -6.76 24.95 11.81
N ARG A 228 -6.58 23.64 11.80
CA ARG A 228 -5.38 22.94 12.30
C ARG A 228 -4.99 21.83 11.35
N VAL A 229 -3.68 21.56 11.25
CA VAL A 229 -3.13 20.44 10.49
C VAL A 229 -2.33 19.55 11.43
N ARG A 230 -2.70 18.28 11.53
CA ARG A 230 -2.01 17.29 12.35
C ARG A 230 -1.35 16.26 11.47
N PHE A 231 -0.03 16.09 11.62
CA PHE A 231 0.71 14.97 11.06
C PHE A 231 0.94 13.96 12.18
N MET A 232 0.37 12.73 12.02
CA MET A 232 0.50 11.66 13.00
C MET A 232 1.37 10.54 12.43
N GLY A 233 2.51 10.27 13.06
CA GLY A 233 3.36 9.16 12.68
C GLY A 233 4.86 9.41 12.85
N TYR A 234 5.65 8.43 12.42
CA TYR A 234 7.10 8.49 12.53
C TYR A 234 7.70 9.49 11.54
N ASP A 235 8.39 10.50 12.06
CA ASP A 235 9.15 11.43 11.22
C ASP A 235 10.51 10.82 10.83
N ALA A 236 10.62 10.47 9.56
CA ALA A 236 11.84 9.98 8.92
C ALA A 236 12.46 11.04 7.99
N SER A 237 12.14 12.32 8.20
CA SER A 237 12.63 13.43 7.39
C SER A 237 13.82 14.17 8.01
N GLU A 238 14.32 13.69 9.17
CA GLU A 238 15.42 14.32 9.91
C GLU A 238 15.12 15.76 10.30
N GLY A 239 13.87 16.04 10.76
CA GLY A 239 13.44 17.37 11.19
C GLY A 239 12.97 18.29 10.06
N PHE A 240 13.09 17.90 8.79
CA PHE A 240 12.75 18.74 7.64
C PHE A 240 11.34 19.37 7.73
N TYR A 241 10.35 18.59 8.17
CA TYR A 241 8.97 19.09 8.28
C TYR A 241 8.77 20.00 9.50
N SER A 242 9.42 19.71 10.62
CA SER A 242 9.43 20.61 11.80
C SER A 242 10.06 21.95 11.45
N ASP A 243 11.18 21.95 10.75
CA ASP A 243 11.84 23.17 10.29
C ASP A 243 10.97 23.94 9.28
N ALA A 244 10.22 23.22 8.42
CA ALA A 244 9.30 23.87 7.49
C ALA A 244 8.13 24.53 8.20
N ILE A 245 7.58 23.94 9.26
CA ILE A 245 6.54 24.54 10.11
C ILE A 245 7.05 25.88 10.68
N GLY A 246 8.26 25.89 11.27
CA GLY A 246 8.87 27.11 11.83
C GLY A 246 9.13 28.17 10.77
N ARG A 247 9.75 27.80 9.62
CA ARG A 247 10.02 28.76 8.54
C ARG A 247 8.76 29.41 7.95
N LEU A 248 7.64 28.68 7.95
CA LEU A 248 6.36 29.19 7.46
C LEU A 248 5.53 29.89 8.55
N GLY A 249 6.01 29.93 9.79
CA GLY A 249 5.31 30.51 10.93
C GLY A 249 4.00 29.79 11.28
N LEU A 250 3.95 28.47 11.12
CA LEU A 250 2.74 27.67 11.28
C LEU A 250 2.67 26.95 12.64
N GLU A 251 3.49 27.30 13.63
CA GLU A 251 3.64 26.58 14.90
C GLU A 251 2.33 26.48 15.69
N SER A 252 1.45 27.46 15.55
CA SER A 252 0.12 27.47 16.17
C SER A 252 -0.94 26.72 15.36
N LEU A 253 -0.68 26.41 14.07
CA LEU A 253 -1.64 25.83 13.12
C LEU A 253 -1.30 24.43 12.68
N ALA A 254 -0.03 24.05 12.65
CA ALA A 254 0.43 22.76 12.22
C ALA A 254 1.32 22.08 13.27
N ALA A 255 1.14 20.79 13.50
CA ALA A 255 1.97 20.05 14.44
C ALA A 255 2.19 18.61 13.99
N ILE A 256 3.36 18.06 14.36
CA ILE A 256 3.74 16.67 14.19
C ILE A 256 3.55 15.97 15.53
N SER A 257 2.71 14.94 15.58
CA SER A 257 2.57 14.08 16.75
C SER A 257 3.45 12.85 16.61
N PRO A 258 4.05 12.37 17.72
CA PRO A 258 4.80 11.12 17.70
C PRO A 258 3.93 9.95 17.25
N PRO A 259 4.54 8.84 16.80
CA PRO A 259 3.79 7.63 16.47
C PRO A 259 3.10 7.09 17.72
N ILE A 260 1.89 6.60 17.53
CA ILE A 260 1.09 5.92 18.54
C ILE A 260 0.94 4.44 18.19
N PRO A 261 0.61 3.57 19.15
CA PRO A 261 0.26 2.18 18.86
C PRO A 261 -0.82 2.06 17.78
N TYR A 262 -0.68 1.07 16.90
CA TYR A 262 -1.56 0.95 15.73
C TYR A 262 -3.04 0.80 16.12
N GLU A 263 -3.30 0.15 17.26
CA GLU A 263 -4.65 -0.05 17.82
C GLU A 263 -5.33 1.28 18.22
N GLN A 264 -4.55 2.31 18.48
CA GLN A 264 -5.06 3.65 18.84
C GLN A 264 -5.27 4.54 17.60
N VAL A 265 -4.72 4.17 16.44
CA VAL A 265 -4.79 4.98 15.22
C VAL A 265 -6.22 5.26 14.78
N PRO A 266 -7.17 4.30 14.78
CA PRO A 266 -8.55 4.58 14.37
C PRO A 266 -9.21 5.66 15.22
N ALA A 267 -9.17 5.53 16.54
CA ALA A 267 -9.77 6.49 17.47
C ALA A 267 -9.11 7.88 17.38
N ALA A 268 -7.78 7.92 17.28
CA ALA A 268 -7.06 9.18 17.11
C ALA A 268 -7.35 9.85 15.75
N THR A 269 -7.53 9.06 14.69
CA THR A 269 -7.78 9.61 13.35
C THR A 269 -9.21 10.11 13.19
N VAL A 270 -10.21 9.33 13.63
CA VAL A 270 -11.64 9.72 13.55
C VAL A 270 -11.97 10.94 14.38
N ALA A 271 -11.10 11.30 15.32
CA ALA A 271 -11.19 12.51 16.10
C ALA A 271 -10.99 13.80 15.30
N HIS A 272 -10.55 13.76 14.06
CA HIS A 272 -10.37 14.93 13.17
C HIS A 272 -11.53 15.10 12.19
N ASP A 273 -11.52 16.20 11.42
CA ASP A 273 -12.62 16.55 10.53
C ASP A 273 -12.45 16.05 9.11
N VAL A 274 -11.24 16.18 8.57
CA VAL A 274 -10.90 15.86 7.18
C VAL A 274 -9.56 15.15 7.13
N ALA A 275 -9.50 14.05 6.42
CA ALA A 275 -8.29 13.26 6.25
C ALA A 275 -7.55 13.64 4.95
N LEU A 276 -6.21 13.62 5.01
CA LEU A 276 -5.33 14.00 3.90
C LEU A 276 -4.67 12.75 3.29
N ALA A 277 -5.11 12.34 2.10
CA ALA A 277 -4.55 11.23 1.34
C ALA A 277 -3.74 11.71 0.13
N LEU A 278 -2.85 12.66 0.37
CA LEU A 278 -2.05 13.31 -0.66
C LEU A 278 -0.77 12.52 -0.94
N VAL A 279 -0.51 12.28 -2.21
CA VAL A 279 0.69 11.62 -2.71
C VAL A 279 1.18 12.32 -3.98
N PRO A 280 2.51 12.44 -4.17
CA PRO A 280 3.05 13.11 -5.35
C PRO A 280 2.95 12.23 -6.60
N GLU A 281 3.00 12.87 -7.77
CA GLU A 281 3.08 12.21 -9.08
C GLU A 281 4.41 11.47 -9.28
N GLN A 282 5.42 11.87 -8.53
CA GLN A 282 6.75 11.29 -8.59
C GLN A 282 7.23 10.88 -7.18
N PRO A 283 7.63 9.64 -6.97
CA PRO A 283 7.63 8.53 -7.94
C PRO A 283 6.21 8.05 -8.27
N ALA A 284 6.00 7.59 -9.50
CA ALA A 284 4.67 7.27 -10.04
C ALA A 284 3.99 6.01 -9.45
N ASP A 285 4.61 5.35 -8.50
CA ASP A 285 4.10 4.11 -7.88
C ASP A 285 2.65 4.26 -7.41
N TRP A 286 2.32 5.42 -6.79
CA TRP A 286 0.99 5.69 -6.23
C TRP A 286 -0.10 6.00 -7.25
N MET A 287 0.27 6.19 -8.52
CA MET A 287 -0.71 6.38 -9.60
C MET A 287 -1.44 5.08 -9.96
N TYR A 288 -0.90 3.94 -9.55
CA TYR A 288 -1.36 2.62 -9.98
C TYR A 288 -2.03 1.79 -8.89
N HIS A 289 -2.00 2.24 -7.65
CA HIS A 289 -2.72 1.59 -6.55
C HIS A 289 -3.03 2.61 -5.44
N PRO A 290 -4.13 2.43 -4.69
CA PRO A 290 -4.43 3.28 -3.55
C PRO A 290 -3.39 3.07 -2.44
N THR A 291 -3.23 4.07 -1.59
CA THR A 291 -2.45 3.90 -0.35
C THR A 291 -3.34 3.32 0.75
N LEU A 292 -2.77 2.57 1.69
CA LEU A 292 -3.53 1.99 2.81
C LEU A 292 -4.34 3.05 3.57
N LYS A 293 -3.77 4.25 3.76
CA LYS A 293 -4.45 5.35 4.48
C LYS A 293 -5.79 5.78 3.88
N ILE A 294 -5.95 5.77 2.54
CA ILE A 294 -7.23 6.16 1.93
C ILE A 294 -8.31 5.12 2.21
N LEU A 295 -7.92 3.82 2.28
CA LEU A 295 -8.82 2.75 2.67
C LEU A 295 -9.22 2.89 4.15
N GLU A 296 -8.26 3.17 5.02
CA GLU A 296 -8.48 3.40 6.45
C GLU A 296 -9.39 4.62 6.68
N TYR A 297 -9.16 5.73 5.99
CA TYR A 297 -10.00 6.93 6.08
C TYR A 297 -11.43 6.67 5.58
N ARG A 298 -11.57 5.91 4.50
CA ARG A 298 -12.88 5.47 4.01
C ARG A 298 -13.59 4.58 5.02
N ALA A 299 -12.87 3.65 5.65
CA ALA A 299 -13.41 2.77 6.68
C ALA A 299 -13.82 3.55 7.94
N LEU A 300 -13.16 4.66 8.26
CA LEU A 300 -13.53 5.57 9.34
C LEU A 300 -14.71 6.49 8.98
N GLY A 301 -15.10 6.57 7.71
CA GLY A 301 -16.14 7.51 7.25
C GLY A 301 -15.75 8.97 7.38
N LEU A 302 -14.46 9.30 7.16
CA LEU A 302 -13.98 10.67 7.15
C LEU A 302 -14.07 11.28 5.75
N PRO A 303 -14.42 12.56 5.61
CA PRO A 303 -14.17 13.33 4.40
C PRO A 303 -12.68 13.29 4.04
N ILE A 304 -12.37 13.16 2.75
CA ILE A 304 -10.98 12.97 2.31
C ILE A 304 -10.60 14.03 1.28
N ILE A 305 -9.46 14.70 1.47
CA ILE A 305 -8.76 15.40 0.38
C ILE A 305 -7.71 14.45 -0.16
N ALA A 306 -7.85 14.03 -1.41
CA ALA A 306 -6.95 13.08 -2.06
C ALA A 306 -6.38 13.61 -3.38
N THR A 307 -5.17 13.19 -3.73
CA THR A 307 -4.63 13.45 -5.07
C THR A 307 -5.51 12.77 -6.13
N ASP A 308 -5.83 13.50 -7.20
CA ASP A 308 -6.68 13.01 -8.29
C ASP A 308 -5.97 11.96 -9.15
N PHE A 309 -5.91 10.74 -8.64
CA PHE A 309 -5.44 9.54 -9.34
C PHE A 309 -6.57 8.54 -9.50
N ALA A 310 -6.54 7.75 -10.58
CA ALA A 310 -7.57 6.75 -10.85
C ALA A 310 -7.89 5.83 -9.64
N PRO A 311 -6.89 5.30 -8.89
CA PRO A 311 -7.18 4.51 -7.71
C PRO A 311 -7.90 5.28 -6.59
N ASN A 312 -7.67 6.58 -6.44
CA ASN A 312 -8.28 7.37 -5.38
C ASN A 312 -9.74 7.73 -5.67
N ARG A 313 -10.12 7.81 -6.96
CA ARG A 313 -11.51 8.06 -7.40
C ARG A 313 -12.48 6.95 -7.00
N GLU A 314 -12.00 5.76 -6.64
CA GLU A 314 -12.84 4.69 -6.10
C GLU A 314 -13.26 4.94 -4.64
N PHE A 315 -12.53 5.79 -3.93
CA PHE A 315 -12.74 6.09 -2.51
C PHE A 315 -13.32 7.50 -2.28
N VAL A 316 -13.05 8.41 -3.20
CA VAL A 316 -13.48 9.81 -3.10
C VAL A 316 -14.33 10.18 -4.31
N THR A 317 -15.59 10.50 -4.05
CA THR A 317 -16.50 11.16 -4.99
C THR A 317 -16.35 12.65 -4.79
N ASP A 318 -15.77 13.33 -5.80
CA ASP A 318 -15.43 14.75 -5.72
C ASP A 318 -16.66 15.61 -5.43
N GLY A 319 -16.54 16.50 -4.44
CA GLY A 319 -17.64 17.35 -3.99
C GLY A 319 -18.69 16.68 -3.09
N ALA A 320 -18.63 15.34 -2.92
CA ALA A 320 -19.55 14.60 -2.05
C ALA A 320 -18.86 14.20 -0.73
N ASN A 321 -18.18 13.08 -0.69
CA ASN A 321 -17.48 12.61 0.52
C ASN A 321 -16.04 13.11 0.65
N GLY A 322 -15.63 14.06 -0.18
CA GLY A 322 -14.28 14.62 -0.18
C GLY A 322 -13.99 15.46 -1.40
N LEU A 323 -12.72 15.76 -1.63
CA LEU A 323 -12.25 16.54 -2.77
C LEU A 323 -11.04 15.86 -3.42
N LEU A 324 -11.04 15.81 -4.75
CA LEU A 324 -9.93 15.36 -5.57
C LEU A 324 -9.13 16.58 -6.03
N VAL A 325 -7.82 16.59 -5.77
CA VAL A 325 -6.96 17.75 -6.01
C VAL A 325 -5.72 17.38 -6.80
N GLN A 326 -5.17 18.36 -7.51
CA GLN A 326 -3.78 18.28 -7.96
C GLN A 326 -2.88 18.39 -6.72
N ASN A 327 -1.76 17.68 -6.70
CA ASN A 327 -0.85 17.72 -5.58
C ASN A 327 0.05 18.98 -5.62
N THR A 328 -0.58 20.15 -5.65
CA THR A 328 0.04 21.48 -5.57
C THR A 328 -0.47 22.23 -4.34
N ALA A 329 0.31 23.19 -3.84
CA ALA A 329 -0.08 23.97 -2.67
C ALA A 329 -1.40 24.72 -2.90
N GLU A 330 -1.58 25.29 -4.08
CA GLU A 330 -2.77 26.07 -4.46
C GLU A 330 -4.02 25.20 -4.50
N SER A 331 -3.96 24.01 -5.12
CA SER A 331 -5.11 23.11 -5.23
C SER A 331 -5.50 22.52 -3.87
N ILE A 332 -4.51 22.19 -3.03
CA ILE A 332 -4.73 21.73 -1.66
C ILE A 332 -5.33 22.85 -0.81
N ALA A 333 -4.80 24.08 -0.89
CA ALA A 333 -5.31 25.22 -0.17
C ALA A 333 -6.77 25.55 -0.54
N ALA A 334 -7.10 25.51 -1.83
CA ALA A 334 -8.48 25.73 -2.30
C ALA A 334 -9.43 24.69 -1.70
N ALA A 335 -9.04 23.41 -1.65
CA ALA A 335 -9.82 22.36 -1.03
C ALA A 335 -9.97 22.55 0.48
N MET A 336 -8.90 22.94 1.19
CA MET A 336 -8.97 23.24 2.61
C MET A 336 -9.92 24.43 2.90
N LEU A 337 -9.80 25.51 2.13
CA LEU A 337 -10.67 26.69 2.26
C LEU A 337 -12.15 26.36 2.02
N ARG A 338 -12.45 25.43 1.12
CA ARG A 338 -13.82 24.98 0.88
C ARG A 338 -14.40 24.28 2.12
N PHE A 339 -13.64 23.42 2.78
CA PHE A 339 -14.07 22.78 4.04
C PHE A 339 -14.19 23.77 5.20
N ILE A 340 -13.38 24.83 5.23
CA ILE A 340 -13.39 25.84 6.30
C ILE A 340 -14.51 26.86 6.09
N GLY A 341 -14.71 27.34 4.87
CA GLY A 341 -15.50 28.54 4.59
C GLY A 341 -16.83 28.32 3.86
N GLU A 342 -17.02 27.19 3.14
CA GLU A 342 -18.30 26.94 2.45
C GLU A 342 -19.37 26.47 3.46
N PRO A 343 -20.47 27.22 3.62
CA PRO A 343 -21.50 26.87 4.61
C PRO A 343 -22.04 25.47 4.44
N GLY A 344 -21.94 24.67 5.50
CA GLY A 344 -22.47 23.30 5.55
C GLY A 344 -21.71 22.26 4.71
N PHE A 345 -20.65 22.64 3.97
CA PHE A 345 -19.92 21.67 3.13
C PHE A 345 -19.27 20.55 3.95
N LEU A 346 -18.58 20.91 5.05
CA LEU A 346 -17.99 19.92 5.96
C LEU A 346 -19.05 18.95 6.51
N ALA A 347 -20.19 19.46 6.95
CA ALA A 347 -21.27 18.65 7.52
C ALA A 347 -21.86 17.69 6.47
N ARG A 348 -22.15 18.19 5.27
CA ARG A 348 -22.65 17.36 4.15
C ARG A 348 -21.64 16.29 3.76
N SER A 349 -20.37 16.68 3.60
CA SER A 349 -19.32 15.72 3.21
C SER A 349 -19.09 14.66 4.29
N ARG A 350 -19.23 15.01 5.56
CA ARG A 350 -19.14 14.05 6.68
C ARG A 350 -20.32 13.08 6.66
N ALA A 351 -21.54 13.57 6.49
CA ALA A 351 -22.73 12.73 6.38
C ALA A 351 -22.57 11.75 5.22
N GLU A 352 -22.15 12.23 4.05
CA GLU A 352 -21.93 11.39 2.88
C GLU A 352 -20.79 10.38 3.10
N ALA A 353 -19.67 10.78 3.71
CA ALA A 353 -18.58 9.88 4.03
C ALA A 353 -19.01 8.76 5.00
N GLN A 354 -19.91 9.06 5.95
CA GLN A 354 -20.47 8.06 6.86
C GLN A 354 -21.39 7.06 6.14
N THR A 355 -22.26 7.51 5.23
CA THR A 355 -23.11 6.61 4.42
C THR A 355 -22.29 5.69 3.53
N MET A 356 -21.17 6.22 3.02
CA MET A 356 -20.24 5.50 2.16
C MET A 356 -19.19 4.70 2.95
N ARG A 357 -19.26 4.67 4.27
CA ARG A 357 -18.29 3.99 5.15
C ARG A 357 -18.24 2.50 4.82
N THR A 358 -17.09 2.06 4.34
CA THR A 358 -16.86 0.67 3.96
C THR A 358 -15.37 0.34 3.97
N GLY A 359 -15.05 -0.93 4.01
CA GLY A 359 -13.69 -1.42 3.89
C GLY A 359 -13.65 -2.92 3.68
N LEU A 360 -12.73 -3.36 2.85
CA LEU A 360 -12.45 -4.78 2.70
C LEU A 360 -11.58 -5.22 3.88
N VAL A 361 -12.14 -5.98 4.80
CA VAL A 361 -11.39 -6.49 5.97
C VAL A 361 -10.48 -7.66 5.57
N TRP A 362 -9.41 -7.88 6.34
CA TRP A 362 -8.37 -8.85 5.99
C TRP A 362 -8.90 -10.28 5.78
N HIS A 363 -9.93 -10.70 6.53
CA HIS A 363 -10.53 -12.02 6.31
C HIS A 363 -11.17 -12.15 4.92
N LYS A 364 -11.76 -11.07 4.36
CA LYS A 364 -12.29 -11.07 2.99
C LYS A 364 -11.19 -11.05 1.94
N VAL A 365 -10.07 -10.39 2.21
CA VAL A 365 -8.88 -10.48 1.35
C VAL A 365 -8.36 -11.92 1.31
N ALA A 366 -8.30 -12.59 2.47
CA ALA A 366 -7.93 -14.00 2.54
C ALA A 366 -8.90 -14.90 1.76
N ASP A 367 -10.22 -14.66 1.85
CA ASP A 367 -11.23 -15.38 1.07
C ASP A 367 -10.98 -15.25 -0.44
N GLN A 368 -10.66 -14.04 -0.93
CA GLN A 368 -10.37 -13.82 -2.35
C GLN A 368 -9.11 -14.56 -2.81
N TYR A 369 -8.05 -14.54 -2.01
CA TYR A 369 -6.84 -15.31 -2.32
C TYR A 369 -7.11 -16.83 -2.29
N LEU A 370 -7.83 -17.32 -1.27
CA LEU A 370 -8.13 -18.76 -1.16
C LEU A 370 -8.99 -19.23 -2.34
N ALA A 371 -10.00 -18.47 -2.73
CA ALA A 371 -10.81 -18.78 -3.90
C ALA A 371 -9.97 -18.83 -5.20
N LEU A 372 -9.02 -17.89 -5.35
CA LEU A 372 -8.07 -17.92 -6.46
C LEU A 372 -7.17 -19.17 -6.42
N TYR A 373 -6.66 -19.54 -5.25
CA TYR A 373 -5.79 -20.70 -5.09
C TYR A 373 -6.53 -22.02 -5.39
N GLU A 374 -7.74 -22.17 -4.89
CA GLU A 374 -8.60 -23.32 -5.16
C GLU A 374 -8.89 -23.47 -6.66
N LEU A 375 -9.18 -22.35 -7.32
CA LEU A 375 -9.39 -22.34 -8.77
C LEU A 375 -8.15 -22.79 -9.53
N LEU A 376 -6.95 -22.35 -9.14
CA LEU A 376 -5.70 -22.73 -9.79
C LEU A 376 -5.30 -24.19 -9.53
N LEU A 377 -5.70 -24.76 -8.40
CA LEU A 377 -5.44 -26.17 -8.05
C LEU A 377 -6.47 -27.11 -8.65
N GLY A 378 -7.73 -26.66 -8.81
CA GLY A 378 -8.84 -27.50 -9.30
C GLY A 378 -8.84 -27.74 -10.81
N ASP A 379 -8.33 -26.80 -11.63
CA ASP A 379 -8.30 -26.95 -13.10
C ASP A 379 -7.12 -26.21 -13.74
N PRO A 380 -6.12 -26.95 -14.25
CA PRO A 380 -4.97 -26.34 -14.92
C PRO A 380 -5.32 -25.61 -16.24
N HIS A 381 -6.48 -25.86 -16.84
CA HIS A 381 -6.90 -25.28 -18.10
C HIS A 381 -7.83 -24.05 -17.95
N ARG A 382 -8.30 -23.72 -16.75
CA ARG A 382 -9.19 -22.58 -16.49
C ARG A 382 -8.55 -21.18 -16.51
N ARG A 383 -7.34 -21.02 -17.05
CA ARG A 383 -6.75 -19.69 -17.32
C ARG A 383 -7.68 -18.78 -18.14
N LEU A 384 -8.62 -19.36 -18.91
CA LEU A 384 -9.53 -18.62 -19.81
C LEU A 384 -10.88 -18.24 -19.18
N ALA A 385 -11.31 -18.87 -18.10
CA ALA A 385 -12.65 -18.68 -17.52
C ALA A 385 -12.77 -17.52 -16.50
N LEU A 386 -11.65 -16.95 -16.05
CA LEU A 386 -11.64 -15.76 -15.17
C LEU A 386 -11.94 -14.46 -15.92
N ALA A 387 -11.89 -14.45 -17.24
CA ALA A 387 -12.13 -13.29 -18.10
C ALA A 387 -13.61 -13.03 -18.42
N GLU A 388 -14.52 -13.92 -18.03
CA GLU A 388 -15.95 -13.87 -18.38
C GLU A 388 -16.89 -13.56 -17.18
N ARG A 389 -16.33 -13.15 -16.03
CA ARG A 389 -17.16 -12.76 -14.86
C ARG A 389 -16.89 -11.33 -14.45
#